data_64c08d9bdf1330c7fb9c4b4e1e0e166f
#
_entry.id   64c08d9bdf1330c7fb9c4b4e1e0e166f
#
_cell.length_a   1.000
_cell.length_b   1.000
_cell.length_c   1.000
_cell.angle_alpha   90.00
_cell.angle_beta   90.00
_cell.angle_gamma   90.00
#
_symmetry.space_group_name_H-M   'P 1'
#
loop_
_entity.id
_entity.type
_entity.pdbx_description
1 polymer ?
#
loop_
_entity_poly.entity_id
_entity_poly.type
_entity_poly.pdbx_seq_one_letter_code
_entity_poly.pdbx_strand_id
1 'polypeptide(L)'
;MNVTVTDDALRQMSTICDSNGYAAVRYSLNGGGCSGLIGKWEPELHYEPEEGEVTWGLGEDRVFVLDQFTVSFMEDATIDYGGDFMPAFKVGIPDRQSCGCGESFMA
;
A
#
# COMPACT_ATOMS: atom_id res chain seq x y z
N MET A 1 -11.00 -6.35 -11.16
CA MET A 1 -9.76 -5.99 -10.49
C MET A 1 -9.66 -6.73 -9.17
N ASN A 2 -8.57 -7.44 -8.97
CA ASN A 2 -8.41 -8.30 -7.80
C ASN A 2 -7.15 -7.97 -7.05
N VAL A 3 -7.25 -7.02 -6.14
CA VAL A 3 -6.14 -6.73 -5.25
C VAL A 3 -6.51 -7.28 -3.88
N THR A 4 -5.63 -8.09 -3.32
CA THR A 4 -5.85 -8.67 -2.00
C THR A 4 -4.97 -7.96 -0.98
N VAL A 5 -5.58 -7.48 0.08
CA VAL A 5 -4.83 -6.89 1.20
C VAL A 5 -5.13 -7.78 2.40
N THR A 6 -4.09 -8.39 2.95
CA THR A 6 -4.30 -9.36 4.04
C THR A 6 -4.71 -8.66 5.32
N ASP A 7 -5.32 -9.41 6.23
CA ASP A 7 -5.71 -8.87 7.52
C ASP A 7 -4.51 -8.35 8.30
N ASP A 8 -3.38 -9.03 8.19
CA ASP A 8 -2.16 -8.57 8.87
C ASP A 8 -1.71 -7.22 8.34
N ALA A 9 -1.79 -7.02 7.01
CA ALA A 9 -1.42 -5.75 6.41
C ALA A 9 -2.37 -4.64 6.86
N LEU A 10 -3.66 -4.91 6.84
CA LEU A 10 -4.65 -3.92 7.28
C LEU A 10 -4.46 -3.57 8.75
N ARG A 11 -4.22 -4.55 9.58
CA ARG A 11 -4.01 -4.33 11.01
C ARG A 11 -2.78 -3.47 11.26
N GLN A 12 -1.70 -3.73 10.54
CA GLN A 12 -0.48 -2.95 10.71
C GLN A 12 -0.67 -1.51 10.23
N MET A 13 -1.37 -1.33 9.12
CA MET A 13 -1.67 0.02 8.64
C MET A 13 -2.51 0.79 9.66
N SER A 14 -3.49 0.11 10.25
CA SER A 14 -4.32 0.73 11.29
C SER A 14 -3.48 1.15 12.49
N THR A 15 -2.56 0.30 12.90
CA THR A 15 -1.67 0.61 14.02
C THR A 15 -0.79 1.82 13.71
N ILE A 16 -0.27 1.89 12.50
CA ILE A 16 0.56 3.01 12.07
C ILE A 16 -0.25 4.30 12.10
N CYS A 17 -1.47 4.25 11.60
CA CYS A 17 -2.35 5.43 11.60
C CYS A 17 -2.65 5.89 13.03
N ASP A 18 -2.95 4.95 13.91
CA ASP A 18 -3.23 5.28 15.30
C ASP A 18 -2.04 5.93 15.98
N SER A 19 -0.86 5.38 15.75
CA SER A 19 0.34 5.84 16.45
C SER A 19 0.78 7.21 15.97
N ASN A 20 0.45 7.59 14.74
CA ASN A 20 0.95 8.81 14.13
C ASN A 20 -0.13 9.81 13.75
N GLY A 21 -1.39 9.47 13.96
CA GLY A 21 -2.48 10.38 13.63
C GLY A 21 -2.72 10.55 12.14
N TYR A 22 -2.40 9.53 11.35
CA TYR A 22 -2.64 9.60 9.91
C TYR A 22 -4.09 9.30 9.58
N ALA A 23 -4.61 9.96 8.56
CA ALA A 23 -5.96 9.70 8.06
C ALA A 23 -5.94 8.60 7.00
N ALA A 24 -4.84 8.42 6.32
CA ALA A 24 -4.75 7.44 5.23
C ALA A 24 -3.32 6.96 5.05
N VAL A 25 -3.21 5.77 4.46
CA VAL A 25 -1.95 5.23 3.97
C VAL A 25 -2.15 4.99 2.48
N ARG A 26 -1.26 5.53 1.67
CA ARG A 26 -1.32 5.39 0.22
C ARG A 26 -0.14 4.60 -0.28
N TYR A 27 -0.39 3.68 -1.20
CA TYR A 27 0.66 3.00 -1.92
C TYR A 27 0.55 3.39 -3.38
N SER A 28 1.65 3.83 -3.97
CA SER A 28 1.66 4.30 -5.35
C SER A 28 2.76 3.63 -6.14
N LEU A 29 2.49 3.36 -7.41
CA LEU A 29 3.50 2.86 -8.34
C LEU A 29 3.88 4.00 -9.27
N ASN A 30 5.18 4.17 -9.45
CA ASN A 30 5.71 5.22 -10.32
C ASN A 30 6.72 4.61 -11.27
N GLY A 31 6.85 5.19 -12.46
CA GLY A 31 7.85 4.76 -13.40
C GLY A 31 9.24 5.19 -12.97
N GLY A 32 10.25 4.57 -13.54
CA GLY A 32 11.65 4.96 -13.32
C GLY A 32 12.49 3.99 -12.56
N GLY A 33 11.95 2.85 -12.17
CA GLY A 33 12.74 1.82 -11.52
C GLY A 33 13.41 0.90 -12.53
N CYS A 34 14.23 0.00 -12.04
CA CYS A 34 14.96 -0.93 -12.91
C CYS A 34 14.02 -1.90 -13.62
N SER A 35 12.86 -2.13 -13.09
CA SER A 35 11.83 -2.96 -13.74
C SER A 35 10.71 -2.13 -14.30
N GLY A 36 10.88 -0.84 -14.38
CA GLY A 36 9.88 0.07 -14.91
C GLY A 36 8.97 0.72 -13.87
N LEU A 37 8.78 0.09 -12.73
CA LEU A 37 7.89 0.63 -11.70
C LEU A 37 8.55 0.55 -10.33
N ILE A 38 8.37 1.61 -9.55
CA ILE A 38 8.84 1.67 -8.18
C ILE A 38 7.63 1.92 -7.29
N GLY A 39 7.51 1.13 -6.23
CA GLY A 39 6.45 1.32 -5.26
C GLY A 39 6.86 2.30 -4.17
N LYS A 40 5.91 3.08 -3.73
CA LYS A 40 6.16 4.06 -2.68
C LYS A 40 4.98 4.09 -1.72
N TRP A 41 5.29 4.07 -0.43
CA TRP A 41 4.28 4.20 0.62
C TRP A 41 4.26 5.62 1.13
N GLU A 42 3.08 6.18 1.28
CA GLU A 42 2.93 7.54 1.78
C GLU A 42 1.82 7.62 2.80
N PRO A 43 2.11 8.11 4.01
CA PRO A 43 1.05 8.40 4.97
C PRO A 43 0.47 9.78 4.66
N GLU A 44 -0.81 9.94 4.96
CA GLU A 44 -1.48 11.22 4.73
C GLU A 44 -2.19 11.65 6.01
N LEU A 45 -1.96 12.89 6.41
CA LEU A 45 -2.62 13.45 7.58
C LEU A 45 -4.07 13.83 7.28
N HIS A 46 -4.36 14.13 6.02
CA HIS A 46 -5.71 14.43 5.56
C HIS A 46 -5.99 13.61 4.33
N TYR A 47 -7.20 13.13 4.21
CA TYR A 47 -7.57 12.35 3.05
C TYR A 47 -8.90 12.85 2.49
N GLU A 48 -8.92 13.10 1.20
CA GLU A 48 -10.13 13.42 0.46
C GLU A 48 -10.30 12.42 -0.66
N PRO A 49 -11.45 11.75 -0.73
CA PRO A 49 -11.65 10.75 -1.78
C PRO A 49 -11.58 11.36 -3.16
N GLU A 50 -10.96 10.65 -4.08
CA GLU A 50 -10.87 11.05 -5.46
C GLU A 50 -11.45 9.95 -6.35
N GLU A 51 -11.91 10.35 -7.52
CA GLU A 51 -12.52 9.41 -8.44
C GLU A 51 -11.51 8.38 -8.90
N GLY A 52 -11.93 7.13 -8.98
CA GLY A 52 -11.08 6.05 -9.45
C GLY A 52 -10.22 5.41 -8.39
N GLU A 53 -10.19 5.96 -7.19
CA GLU A 53 -9.43 5.36 -6.11
C GLU A 53 -10.15 4.15 -5.53
N VAL A 54 -9.35 3.18 -5.08
CA VAL A 54 -9.88 2.02 -4.36
C VAL A 54 -9.37 2.10 -2.93
N THR A 55 -10.28 1.91 -1.98
CA THR A 55 -9.93 2.06 -0.57
C THR A 55 -10.34 0.86 0.25
N TRP A 56 -9.60 0.64 1.32
CA TRP A 56 -9.94 -0.36 2.34
C TRP A 56 -10.03 0.36 3.67
N GLY A 57 -11.10 0.09 4.42
CA GLY A 57 -11.29 0.72 5.72
C GLY A 57 -10.29 0.22 6.75
N LEU A 58 -9.72 1.14 7.50
CA LEU A 58 -8.79 0.82 8.58
C LEU A 58 -9.40 1.13 9.95
N GLY A 59 -10.67 1.50 9.98
CA GLY A 59 -11.35 1.88 11.22
C GLY A 59 -11.24 3.38 11.49
N GLU A 60 -12.21 3.92 12.21
CA GLU A 60 -12.19 5.32 12.64
C GLU A 60 -11.92 6.31 11.50
N ASP A 61 -12.60 6.11 10.38
CA ASP A 61 -12.50 7.00 9.21
C ASP A 61 -11.12 7.01 8.55
N ARG A 62 -10.32 6.00 8.82
CA ARG A 62 -9.01 5.85 8.20
C ARG A 62 -9.07 4.83 7.10
N VAL A 63 -8.28 5.02 6.05
CA VAL A 63 -8.32 4.16 4.88
C VAL A 63 -6.93 3.87 4.34
N PHE A 64 -6.82 2.71 3.67
CA PHE A 64 -5.70 2.41 2.79
C PHE A 64 -6.16 2.70 1.38
N VAL A 65 -5.34 3.39 0.60
CA VAL A 65 -5.74 3.93 -0.70
C VAL A 65 -4.79 3.49 -1.81
N LEU A 66 -5.37 3.05 -2.92
CA LEU A 66 -4.63 2.85 -4.16
C LEU A 66 -5.26 3.77 -5.20
N ASP A 67 -4.44 4.59 -5.87
CA ASP A 67 -4.98 5.47 -6.90
C ASP A 67 -5.24 4.69 -8.19
N GLN A 68 -5.94 5.33 -9.12
CA GLN A 68 -6.38 4.67 -10.33
C GLN A 68 -5.21 4.16 -11.17
N PHE A 69 -4.16 4.94 -11.27
CA PHE A 69 -2.98 4.53 -12.03
C PHE A 69 -2.35 3.27 -11.42
N THR A 70 -2.16 3.29 -10.10
CA THR A 70 -1.56 2.18 -9.38
C THR A 70 -2.39 0.91 -9.52
N VAL A 71 -3.69 1.04 -9.32
CA VAL A 71 -4.60 -0.08 -9.43
C VAL A 71 -4.52 -0.75 -10.79
N SER A 72 -4.33 0.03 -11.84
CA SER A 72 -4.28 -0.53 -13.20
C SER A 72 -3.10 -1.47 -13.41
N PHE A 73 -2.08 -1.41 -12.56
CA PHE A 73 -0.92 -2.28 -12.65
C PHE A 73 -0.91 -3.37 -11.58
N MET A 74 -1.94 -3.45 -10.76
CA MET A 74 -1.95 -4.37 -9.62
C MET A 74 -2.97 -5.49 -9.75
N GLU A 75 -3.21 -5.95 -10.98
CA GLU A 75 -4.13 -7.07 -11.20
C GLU A 75 -3.62 -8.30 -10.46
N ASP A 76 -4.47 -8.87 -9.64
CA ASP A 76 -4.15 -10.04 -8.81
C ASP A 76 -2.99 -9.83 -7.83
N ALA A 77 -2.68 -8.60 -7.52
CA ALA A 77 -1.63 -8.30 -6.56
C ALA A 77 -2.06 -8.64 -5.14
N THR A 78 -1.08 -8.94 -4.30
CA THR A 78 -1.32 -9.20 -2.89
C THR A 78 -0.43 -8.27 -2.06
N ILE A 79 -1.03 -7.62 -1.09
CA ILE A 79 -0.31 -6.79 -0.13
C ILE A 79 -0.40 -7.46 1.22
N ASP A 80 0.75 -7.76 1.81
CA ASP A 80 0.86 -8.49 3.06
C ASP A 80 1.83 -7.78 3.99
N TYR A 81 1.81 -8.17 5.25
CA TYR A 81 2.76 -7.66 6.23
C TYR A 81 3.24 -8.81 7.08
N GLY A 82 4.54 -8.91 7.24
CA GLY A 82 5.12 -9.94 8.08
C GLY A 82 6.57 -10.17 7.74
N GLY A 83 7.15 -11.15 8.37
CA GLY A 83 8.55 -11.52 8.19
C GLY A 83 9.10 -12.09 9.48
N ASP A 84 10.09 -12.98 9.36
CA ASP A 84 10.63 -13.66 10.53
C ASP A 84 11.56 -12.79 11.32
N PHE A 85 12.30 -11.95 10.64
CA PHE A 85 13.37 -11.18 11.25
C PHE A 85 13.02 -9.71 11.32
N MET A 86 12.66 -9.14 10.17
CA MET A 86 12.29 -7.74 10.09
C MET A 86 10.95 -7.66 9.38
N PRO A 87 9.87 -7.60 10.16
CA PRO A 87 8.55 -7.51 9.54
C PRO A 87 8.45 -6.27 8.65
N ALA A 88 7.86 -6.46 7.49
CA ALA A 88 7.72 -5.38 6.51
C ALA A 88 6.51 -5.64 5.63
N PHE A 89 6.05 -4.60 4.97
CA PHE A 89 5.02 -4.75 3.96
C PHE A 89 5.61 -5.40 2.72
N LYS A 90 4.86 -6.31 2.14
CA LYS A 90 5.26 -7.02 0.93
C LYS A 90 4.19 -6.84 -0.11
N VAL A 91 4.59 -6.43 -1.30
CA VAL A 91 3.67 -6.26 -2.41
C VAL A 91 4.08 -7.20 -3.51
N GLY A 92 3.26 -8.21 -3.77
CA GLY A 92 3.51 -9.17 -4.83
C GLY A 92 2.58 -8.90 -6.00
N ILE A 93 3.14 -8.64 -7.17
CA ILE A 93 2.37 -8.40 -8.37
C ILE A 93 2.73 -9.48 -9.37
N PRO A 94 1.77 -10.34 -9.74
CA PRO A 94 2.03 -11.40 -10.72
C PRO A 94 2.53 -10.82 -12.03
N ASP A 95 3.41 -11.53 -12.68
CA ASP A 95 3.97 -11.16 -13.97
C ASP A 95 4.82 -9.90 -13.96
N ARG A 96 5.15 -9.41 -12.77
CA ARG A 96 6.05 -8.27 -12.64
C ARG A 96 7.05 -8.55 -11.56
N GLN A 97 8.28 -8.18 -11.85
CA GLN A 97 9.32 -8.26 -10.84
C GLN A 97 9.55 -6.87 -10.33
N SER A 98 9.34 -6.70 -9.04
CA SER A 98 9.72 -5.47 -8.44
C SER A 98 11.22 -5.54 -8.16
N CYS A 99 11.90 -4.45 -8.24
CA CYS A 99 13.33 -4.39 -7.98
C CYS A 99 13.65 -4.43 -6.50
N GLY A 100 12.72 -4.83 -5.70
CA GLY A 100 12.89 -4.76 -4.27
C GLY A 100 12.88 -3.34 -3.77
N CYS A 101 12.31 -2.47 -4.54
CA CYS A 101 12.37 -1.05 -4.24
C CYS A 101 11.17 -0.55 -3.49
N GLY A 102 10.35 -1.42 -3.01
CA GLY A 102 9.23 -1.00 -2.20
C GLY A 102 9.75 -0.39 -0.93
N GLU A 103 9.68 0.90 -0.81
CA GLU A 103 10.12 1.55 0.41
C GLU A 103 8.99 1.57 1.40
N SER A 104 9.33 1.26 2.62
CA SER A 104 8.37 1.34 3.68
C SER A 104 8.68 2.58 4.50
N PHE A 105 7.68 3.39 4.75
CA PHE A 105 7.84 4.53 5.64
C PHE A 105 7.78 4.11 7.09
N MET A 106 7.52 2.89 7.34
CA MET A 106 7.26 2.40 8.62
C MET A 106 8.49 2.20 9.39
N ALA A 107 8.45 2.48 10.57
CA ALA A 107 9.53 2.23 11.49
C ALA A 107 9.35 0.88 12.17
#